data_9eece3bdaa65c36645fbf5fa3ccc7259
#
_entry.id   9eece3bdaa65c36645fbf5fa3ccc7259
#
_cell.length_a   1.000
_cell.length_b   1.000
_cell.length_c   1.000
_cell.angle_alpha   90.00
_cell.angle_beta   90.00
_cell.angle_gamma   90.00
#
_symmetry.space_group_name_H-M   'P 1'
#
loop_
_entity.id
_entity.type
_entity.pdbx_description
1 polymer ?
#
loop_
_entity_poly.entity_id
_entity_poly.type
_entity_poly.pdbx_seq_one_letter_code
_entity_poly.pdbx_strand_id
1 'polypeptide(L)' 'MQKKLFIISNESISHSDNSFFCDNLDMKSTPEGLKSKFDINIIARSSKKERSHKINVEKIKVCRNILGFLFSIFQ' A
#
# COMPACT_ATOMS: atom_id res chain seq x y z
N MET A 1 -9.28 -20.64 -2.47
CA MET A 1 -9.00 -19.48 -1.60
C MET A 1 -7.57 -19.01 -1.81
N GLN A 2 -7.38 -17.75 -2.06
CA GLN A 2 -6.05 -17.18 -2.24
C GLN A 2 -5.35 -17.03 -0.89
N LYS A 3 -4.04 -17.25 -0.89
CA LYS A 3 -3.20 -16.98 0.27
C LYS A 3 -3.03 -15.47 0.43
N LYS A 4 -2.99 -15.00 1.68
CA LYS A 4 -2.70 -13.61 1.98
C LYS A 4 -1.22 -13.30 1.80
N LEU A 5 -0.93 -12.19 1.15
CA LEU A 5 0.42 -11.67 1.02
C LEU A 5 0.43 -10.24 1.55
N PHE A 6 1.29 -9.99 2.52
CA PHE A 6 1.47 -8.66 3.09
C PHE A 6 2.71 -8.01 2.48
N ILE A 7 2.50 -6.84 1.90
CA ILE A 7 3.60 -6.02 1.38
C ILE A 7 3.77 -4.84 2.33
N ILE A 8 4.90 -4.82 3.02
CA ILE A 8 5.23 -3.76 3.97
C ILE A 8 6.24 -2.85 3.28
N SER A 9 5.85 -1.60 3.05
CA SER A 9 6.68 -0.68 2.28
C SER A 9 6.96 0.58 3.05
N ASN A 10 8.19 1.07 2.92
CA ASN A 10 8.59 2.38 3.45
C ASN A 10 8.23 3.52 2.48
N GLU A 11 7.70 3.22 1.33
CA GLU A 11 7.24 4.22 0.37
C GLU A 11 6.05 5.00 0.92
N SER A 12 5.98 6.28 0.58
CA SER A 12 4.86 7.13 0.97
C SER A 12 3.74 7.02 -0.05
N ILE A 13 2.54 6.79 0.47
CA ILE A 13 1.33 6.65 -0.33
C ILE A 13 0.36 7.76 0.03
N SER A 14 -0.15 8.47 -0.98
CA SER A 14 -1.20 9.46 -0.78
C SER A 14 -2.58 8.83 -0.97
N HIS A 15 -3.57 9.37 -0.30
CA HIS A 15 -4.95 8.89 -0.35
C HIS A 15 -5.87 10.04 -0.75
N SER A 16 -6.65 9.84 -1.80
CA SER A 16 -7.60 10.83 -2.31
C SER A 16 -8.77 10.12 -2.98
N ASP A 17 -10.00 10.52 -2.66
CA ASP A 17 -11.22 9.99 -3.27
C ASP A 17 -11.31 8.47 -3.25
N ASN A 18 -10.99 7.87 -2.09
CA ASN A 18 -10.97 6.42 -1.88
C ASN A 18 -9.95 5.68 -2.76
N SER A 19 -8.96 6.40 -3.28
CA SER A 19 -7.89 5.83 -4.08
C SER A 19 -6.54 6.10 -3.44
N PHE A 20 -5.57 5.24 -3.73
CA PHE A 20 -4.22 5.33 -3.20
C PHE A 20 -3.22 5.53 -4.34
N PHE A 21 -2.24 6.39 -4.13
CA PHE A 21 -1.28 6.79 -5.15
C PHE A 21 0.15 6.73 -4.61
N CYS A 22 1.08 6.34 -5.49
CA CYS A 22 2.52 6.33 -5.18
C CYS A 22 3.30 6.91 -6.35
N ASP A 23 4.59 7.24 -6.13
CA ASP A 23 5.46 7.72 -7.21
C ASP A 23 6.33 6.61 -7.78
N ASN A 24 6.53 5.54 -7.03
CA ASN A 24 7.37 4.42 -7.45
C ASN A 24 6.56 3.42 -8.26
N LEU A 25 6.92 3.22 -9.52
CA LEU A 25 6.22 2.29 -10.41
C LEU A 25 6.26 0.85 -9.92
N ASP A 26 7.33 0.43 -9.27
CA ASP A 26 7.43 -0.92 -8.73
C ASP A 26 6.45 -1.12 -7.58
N MET A 27 6.20 -0.09 -6.79
CA MET A 27 5.21 -0.13 -5.71
C MET A 27 3.78 -0.31 -6.25
N LYS A 28 3.52 0.14 -7.46
CA LYS A 28 2.26 -0.06 -8.16
C LYS A 28 2.24 -1.42 -8.86
N SER A 29 3.25 -1.69 -9.67
CA SER A 29 3.25 -2.84 -10.61
C SER A 29 3.36 -4.18 -9.90
N THR A 30 4.20 -4.28 -8.86
CA THR A 30 4.42 -5.54 -8.16
C THR A 30 3.16 -6.06 -7.49
N PRO A 31 2.47 -5.28 -6.63
CA PRO A 31 1.24 -5.79 -6.04
C PRO A 31 0.13 -6.03 -7.07
N GLU A 32 0.00 -5.16 -8.06
CA GLU A 32 -1.02 -5.35 -9.11
C GLU A 32 -0.78 -6.64 -9.90
N GLY A 33 0.48 -6.97 -10.18
CA GLY A 33 0.83 -8.19 -10.88
C GLY A 33 0.58 -9.46 -10.07
N LEU A 34 0.59 -9.36 -8.74
CA LEU A 34 0.42 -10.51 -7.85
C LEU A 34 -1.03 -10.74 -7.40
N LYS A 35 -1.91 -9.76 -7.60
CA LYS A 35 -3.28 -9.83 -7.04
C LYS A 35 -4.13 -10.94 -7.63
N SER A 36 -3.78 -11.48 -8.80
CA SER A 36 -4.48 -12.63 -9.37
C SER A 36 -4.17 -13.93 -8.65
N LYS A 37 -3.04 -13.99 -7.93
CA LYS A 37 -2.58 -15.21 -7.24
C LYS A 37 -2.66 -15.11 -5.72
N PHE A 38 -2.66 -13.89 -5.19
CA PHE A 38 -2.63 -13.65 -3.74
C PHE A 38 -3.68 -12.61 -3.36
N ASP A 39 -4.16 -12.73 -2.14
CA ASP A 39 -4.93 -11.67 -1.48
C ASP A 39 -3.93 -10.64 -0.97
N ILE A 40 -3.75 -9.56 -1.71
CA ILE A 40 -2.70 -8.56 -1.45
C ILE A 40 -3.16 -7.58 -0.38
N ASN A 41 -2.33 -7.39 0.62
CA ASN A 41 -2.51 -6.42 1.69
C ASN A 41 -1.25 -5.55 1.76
N ILE A 42 -1.41 -4.25 1.61
CA ILE A 42 -0.28 -3.31 1.63
C ILE A 42 -0.33 -2.50 2.92
N ILE A 43 0.81 -2.39 3.58
CA ILE A 43 1.00 -1.50 4.73
C ILE A 43 2.10 -0.52 4.35
N ALA A 44 1.79 0.77 4.36
CA ALA A 44 2.73 1.80 3.91
C ALA A 44 2.58 3.08 4.74
N ARG A 45 3.46 4.02 4.50
CA ARG A 45 3.44 5.32 5.18
C ARG A 45 2.52 6.29 4.43
N SER A 46 1.82 7.13 5.18
CA SER A 46 0.99 8.17 4.61
C SER A 46 1.83 9.32 4.07
N SER A 47 1.47 9.82 2.89
CA SER A 47 2.08 10.99 2.28
C SER A 47 1.12 12.17 2.36
N LYS A 48 1.62 13.35 2.75
CA LYS A 48 0.86 14.60 2.71
C LYS A 48 0.85 15.19 1.30
N LYS A 49 1.84 14.85 0.50
CA LYS A 49 1.98 15.34 -0.88
C LYS A 49 1.31 14.34 -1.82
N GLU A 50 0.57 14.84 -2.81
CA GLU A 50 -0.03 14.00 -3.82
C GLU A 50 1.04 13.23 -4.60
N ARG A 51 0.72 11.97 -4.88
CA ARG A 51 1.56 11.09 -5.68
C ARG A 51 0.86 10.84 -7.02
N SER A 52 1.58 10.29 -7.99
CA SER A 52 1.12 10.32 -9.38
C SER A 52 0.48 9.03 -9.89
N HIS A 53 0.86 7.87 -9.35
CA HIS A 53 0.40 6.58 -9.89
C HIS A 53 -0.61 5.92 -8.96
N LYS A 54 -1.82 5.71 -9.47
CA LYS A 54 -2.87 5.01 -8.72
C LYS A 54 -2.53 3.54 -8.58
N ILE A 55 -2.66 3.03 -7.35
CA ILE A 55 -2.44 1.61 -7.04
C ILE A 55 -3.80 0.90 -7.08
N ASN A 56 -3.93 -0.10 -7.95
CA ASN A 56 -5.18 -0.84 -8.13
C ASN A 56 -5.19 -2.10 -7.24
N VAL A 57 -5.10 -1.87 -5.92
CA VAL A 57 -5.22 -2.90 -4.89
C VAL A 57 -6.18 -2.37 -3.84
N GLU A 58 -7.11 -3.20 -3.38
CA GLU A 58 -8.18 -2.74 -2.49
C GLU A 58 -7.76 -2.60 -1.04
N LYS A 59 -6.90 -3.50 -0.56
CA LYS A 59 -6.54 -3.56 0.86
C LYS A 59 -5.21 -2.86 1.11
N ILE A 60 -5.29 -1.55 1.29
CA ILE A 60 -4.12 -0.72 1.57
C ILE A 60 -4.34 0.01 2.89
N LYS A 61 -3.40 -0.16 3.82
CA LYS A 61 -3.40 0.54 5.10
C LYS A 61 -2.25 1.53 5.13
N VAL A 62 -2.55 2.80 5.34
CA VAL A 62 -1.53 3.84 5.44
C VAL A 62 -1.46 4.38 6.86
N CYS A 63 -0.25 4.66 7.32
CA CYS A 63 0.04 5.10 8.68
C CYS A 63 0.73 6.46 8.66
N ARG A 64 0.31 7.34 9.57
CA ARG A 64 0.79 8.74 9.58
C ARG A 64 2.23 8.90 10.03
N ASN A 65 2.69 8.01 10.88
CA ASN A 65 4.04 8.12 11.43
C ASN A 65 4.65 6.73 11.60
N ILE A 66 5.93 6.70 11.92
CA ILE A 66 6.65 5.44 12.04
C ILE A 66 6.12 4.56 13.17
N LEU A 67 5.65 5.17 14.25
CA LEU A 67 5.10 4.41 15.37
C LEU A 67 3.79 3.72 14.99
N GLY A 68 2.88 4.42 14.33
CA GLY A 68 1.66 3.83 13.80
C GLY A 68 1.94 2.74 12.76
N PHE A 69 2.95 2.94 11.93
CA PHE A 69 3.39 1.95 10.96
C PHE A 69 3.85 0.66 11.66
N LEU A 70 4.67 0.77 12.71
CA LEU A 70 5.14 -0.38 13.47
C LEU A 70 4.00 -1.12 14.17
N PHE A 71 3.07 -0.40 14.77
CA PHE A 71 1.90 -1.02 15.38
C PHE A 71 1.05 -1.76 14.36
N SER A 72 0.92 -1.24 13.15
CA SER A 72 0.17 -1.90 12.09
C SER A 72 0.77 -3.23 11.66
N ILE A 73 2.09 -3.35 11.71
CA ILE A 73 2.78 -4.60 11.39
C ILE A 73 2.44 -5.71 12.39
N PHE A 74 2.26 -5.35 13.66
CA PHE A 74 2.06 -6.31 14.75
C PHE A 74 0.59 -6.60 15.07
N GLN A 75 -0.32 -6.09 14.30
CA GLN A 75 -1.75 -6.36 14.49
C GLN A 75 -2.25 -7.55 13.68
#